data_2aa6614b67c8a1cdd248897d5b74da7f
#
_entry.id   2aa6614b67c8a1cdd248897d5b74da7f
#
_cell.length_a   1.000
_cell.length_b   1.000
_cell.length_c   1.000
_cell.angle_alpha   90.00
_cell.angle_beta   90.00
_cell.angle_gamma   90.00
#
_symmetry.space_group_name_H-M   'P 1'
#
loop_
_entity.id
_entity.type
_entity.pdbx_description
1 polymer ?
#
loop_
_entity_poly.entity_id
_entity_poly.type
_entity_poly.pdbx_seq_one_letter_code
_entity_poly.pdbx_strand_id
1 'polypeptide(L)'
;MPALKDAEISISPQDQKDILDLYTKIRAAEAKLVGPDGKTQILPSNLYSFLCQVLGDLKAGKSVTILQNNAELTTVEAAKLLAVSRQFLIQLLEKNDIPFHMVGTHRRVYARDVLAYKAKRDSARRKALDDLAQTEMEQGLYDRREPDDSDARQ
;
A
#
# COMPACT_ATOMS: atom_id res chain seq x y z
N MET A 1 24.42 -12.15 10.03
CA MET A 1 23.51 -11.89 8.88
C MET A 1 23.26 -10.40 8.85
N PRO A 2 23.63 -9.65 7.82
CA PRO A 2 23.28 -8.24 7.73
C PRO A 2 21.76 -8.15 7.63
N ALA A 3 21.14 -7.33 8.49
CA ALA A 3 19.74 -6.99 8.41
C ALA A 3 19.48 -6.41 7.01
N LEU A 4 18.50 -6.96 6.29
CA LEU A 4 17.96 -6.33 5.10
C LEU A 4 17.40 -4.97 5.54
N LYS A 5 18.22 -3.93 5.37
CA LYS A 5 17.74 -2.55 5.41
C LYS A 5 16.69 -2.41 4.33
N ASP A 6 15.61 -1.71 4.66
CA ASP A 6 14.49 -1.38 3.79
C ASP A 6 14.93 -1.26 2.32
N ALA A 7 14.60 -2.28 1.53
CA ALA A 7 14.87 -2.24 0.09
C ALA A 7 13.68 -1.53 -0.56
N GLU A 8 13.78 -0.22 -0.70
CA GLU A 8 12.91 0.54 -1.57
C GLU A 8 13.35 0.29 -3.01
N ILE A 9 12.57 -0.48 -3.76
CA ILE A 9 12.81 -0.72 -5.18
C ILE A 9 12.11 0.41 -5.93
N SER A 10 12.88 1.43 -6.33
CA SER A 10 12.46 2.43 -7.29
C SER A 10 13.02 2.08 -8.66
N ILE A 11 12.21 2.21 -9.70
CA ILE A 11 12.56 1.81 -11.06
C ILE A 11 12.94 3.04 -11.86
N SER A 12 14.06 2.94 -12.58
CA SER A 12 14.45 3.95 -13.55
C SER A 12 13.49 3.93 -14.77
N PRO A 13 13.31 5.06 -15.49
CA PRO A 13 12.49 5.10 -16.70
C PRO A 13 12.96 4.12 -17.80
N GLN A 14 14.22 3.70 -17.76
CA GLN A 14 14.78 2.75 -18.72
C GLN A 14 14.35 1.31 -18.42
N ASP A 15 14.22 0.95 -17.12
CA ASP A 15 13.82 -0.39 -16.71
C ASP A 15 12.30 -0.61 -16.86
N GLN A 16 11.53 0.45 -17.10
CA GLN A 16 10.07 0.39 -17.18
C GLN A 16 9.57 -0.45 -18.38
N LYS A 17 10.32 -0.44 -19.50
CA LYS A 17 10.04 -1.29 -20.67
C LYS A 17 10.26 -2.77 -20.36
N ASP A 18 11.37 -3.09 -19.69
CA ASP A 18 11.73 -4.45 -19.34
C ASP A 18 10.75 -5.05 -18.35
N ILE A 19 10.24 -4.24 -17.41
CA ILE A 19 9.20 -4.65 -16.47
C ILE A 19 7.87 -4.90 -17.18
N LEU A 20 7.49 -4.06 -18.13
CA LEU A 20 6.28 -4.25 -18.92
C LEU A 20 6.34 -5.58 -19.71
N ASP A 21 7.45 -5.86 -20.32
CA ASP A 21 7.69 -7.09 -21.07
C ASP A 21 7.70 -8.32 -20.14
N LEU A 22 8.39 -8.22 -19.00
CA LEU A 22 8.41 -9.26 -17.97
C LEU A 22 7.03 -9.54 -17.39
N TYR A 23 6.24 -8.48 -17.06
CA TYR A 23 4.87 -8.61 -16.58
C TYR A 23 3.98 -9.35 -17.57
N THR A 24 4.09 -8.99 -18.85
CA THR A 24 3.30 -9.61 -19.93
C THR A 24 3.68 -11.08 -20.11
N LYS A 25 4.97 -11.40 -20.09
CA LYS A 25 5.49 -12.76 -20.22
C LYS A 25 5.11 -13.65 -19.02
N ILE A 26 5.19 -13.12 -17.80
CA ILE A 26 4.82 -13.88 -16.60
C ILE A 26 3.32 -14.20 -16.61
N ARG A 27 2.44 -13.29 -17.05
CA ARG A 27 1.00 -13.55 -17.12
C ARG A 27 0.58 -14.51 -18.22
N ALA A 28 1.37 -14.62 -19.28
CA ALA A 28 1.05 -15.45 -20.45
C ALA A 28 1.49 -16.91 -20.32
N ALA A 29 2.34 -17.24 -19.35
CA ALA A 29 2.94 -18.58 -19.22
C ALA A 29 2.92 -19.06 -17.76
N GLU A 30 2.97 -20.40 -17.57
CA GLU A 30 3.33 -20.96 -16.27
C GLU A 30 4.75 -20.47 -15.90
N ALA A 31 4.86 -19.65 -14.85
CA ALA A 31 6.15 -19.13 -14.44
C ALA A 31 7.01 -20.24 -13.85
N LYS A 32 8.13 -20.52 -14.55
CA LYS A 32 9.15 -21.48 -14.14
C LYS A 32 10.43 -20.71 -13.82
N LEU A 33 11.01 -21.00 -12.66
CA LEU A 33 12.34 -20.52 -12.33
C LEU A 33 13.37 -21.51 -12.88
N VAL A 34 14.37 -20.99 -13.58
CA VAL A 34 15.52 -21.78 -14.00
C VAL A 34 16.67 -21.40 -13.06
N GLY A 35 17.13 -22.37 -12.27
CA GLY A 35 18.30 -22.19 -11.41
C GLY A 35 19.60 -22.06 -12.20
N PRO A 36 20.69 -21.62 -11.56
CA PRO A 36 22.00 -21.54 -12.21
C PRO A 36 22.54 -22.92 -12.63
N ASP A 37 21.99 -23.99 -12.09
CA ASP A 37 22.25 -25.40 -12.44
C ASP A 37 21.38 -25.91 -13.61
N GLY A 38 20.59 -25.04 -14.24
CA GLY A 38 19.70 -25.37 -15.35
C GLY A 38 18.42 -26.12 -14.93
N LYS A 39 18.25 -26.41 -13.65
CA LYS A 39 17.01 -27.06 -13.16
C LYS A 39 15.83 -26.10 -13.17
N THR A 40 14.73 -26.59 -13.68
CA THR A 40 13.47 -25.85 -13.77
C THR A 40 12.59 -26.19 -12.56
N GLN A 41 12.14 -25.17 -11.84
CA GLN A 41 11.23 -25.31 -10.73
C GLN A 41 9.96 -24.49 -10.95
N ILE A 42 8.80 -25.09 -10.77
CA ILE A 42 7.51 -24.40 -10.88
C ILE A 42 7.33 -23.51 -9.65
N LEU A 43 6.95 -22.25 -9.87
CA LEU A 43 6.63 -21.35 -8.77
C LEU A 43 5.33 -21.75 -8.07
N PRO A 44 5.32 -21.81 -6.72
CA PRO A 44 4.07 -21.92 -5.97
C PRO A 44 3.11 -20.76 -6.30
N SER A 45 1.81 -21.06 -6.37
CA SER A 45 0.78 -20.10 -6.81
C SER A 45 0.75 -18.79 -5.99
N ASN A 46 1.00 -18.88 -4.68
CA ASN A 46 1.10 -17.72 -3.80
C ASN A 46 2.29 -16.80 -4.14
N LEU A 47 3.45 -17.41 -4.45
CA LEU A 47 4.64 -16.64 -4.85
C LEU A 47 4.45 -16.03 -6.24
N TYR A 48 3.84 -16.78 -7.15
CA TYR A 48 3.48 -16.28 -8.48
C TYR A 48 2.56 -15.05 -8.39
N SER A 49 1.47 -15.16 -7.61
CA SER A 49 0.53 -14.05 -7.41
C SER A 49 1.20 -12.82 -6.78
N PHE A 50 2.08 -13.02 -5.80
CA PHE A 50 2.85 -11.95 -5.19
C PHE A 50 3.75 -11.25 -6.21
N LEU A 51 4.48 -12.01 -7.04
CA LEU A 51 5.34 -11.43 -8.08
C LEU A 51 4.52 -10.65 -9.12
N CYS A 52 3.38 -11.19 -9.55
CA CYS A 52 2.48 -10.50 -10.47
C CYS A 52 1.97 -9.17 -9.89
N GLN A 53 1.66 -9.14 -8.59
CA GLN A 53 1.22 -7.92 -7.91
C GLN A 53 2.34 -6.89 -7.84
N VAL A 54 3.53 -7.28 -7.40
CA VAL A 54 4.71 -6.41 -7.34
C VAL A 54 5.03 -5.82 -8.72
N LEU A 55 5.10 -6.66 -9.75
CA LEU A 55 5.37 -6.20 -11.12
C LEU A 55 4.26 -5.30 -11.67
N GLY A 56 3.00 -5.55 -11.28
CA GLY A 56 1.87 -4.70 -11.64
C GLY A 56 1.97 -3.30 -11.03
N ASP A 57 2.37 -3.20 -9.76
CA ASP A 57 2.57 -1.92 -9.09
C ASP A 57 3.78 -1.17 -9.66
N LEU A 58 4.88 -1.86 -9.93
CA LEU A 58 6.06 -1.30 -10.56
C LEU A 58 5.77 -0.79 -11.99
N LYS A 59 4.99 -1.57 -12.77
CA LYS A 59 4.50 -1.15 -14.10
C LYS A 59 3.67 0.14 -14.02
N ALA A 60 2.87 0.30 -12.97
CA ALA A 60 2.07 1.50 -12.73
C ALA A 60 2.89 2.70 -12.22
N GLY A 61 4.23 2.58 -12.15
CA GLY A 61 5.12 3.63 -11.65
C GLY A 61 5.09 3.81 -10.14
N LYS A 62 4.53 2.83 -9.40
CA LYS A 62 4.52 2.86 -7.94
C LYS A 62 5.81 2.27 -7.39
N SER A 63 6.31 2.84 -6.30
CA SER A 63 7.38 2.23 -5.51
C SER A 63 6.83 1.08 -4.66
N VAL A 64 7.59 0.00 -4.53
CA VAL A 64 7.25 -1.14 -3.68
C VAL A 64 8.25 -1.23 -2.55
N THR A 65 7.76 -1.22 -1.32
CA THR A 65 8.59 -1.40 -0.11
C THR A 65 8.26 -2.76 0.50
N ILE A 66 9.27 -3.60 0.65
CA ILE A 66 9.15 -4.91 1.33
C ILE A 66 9.63 -4.75 2.75
N LEU A 67 8.72 -4.92 3.70
CA LEU A 67 9.01 -4.86 5.13
C LEU A 67 8.85 -6.25 5.75
N GLN A 68 9.77 -6.62 6.63
CA GLN A 68 9.58 -7.80 7.46
C GLN A 68 8.54 -7.50 8.54
N ASN A 69 7.62 -8.44 8.79
CA ASN A 69 6.61 -8.28 9.85
C ASN A 69 7.21 -7.95 11.23
N ASN A 70 8.40 -8.44 11.51
CA ASN A 70 9.11 -8.24 12.77
C ASN A 70 10.08 -7.04 12.73
N ALA A 71 10.11 -6.25 11.64
CA ALA A 71 10.94 -5.06 11.57
C ALA A 71 10.52 -4.07 12.67
N GLU A 72 11.50 -3.62 13.45
CA GLU A 72 11.30 -2.58 14.46
C GLU A 72 11.47 -1.21 13.79
N LEU A 73 10.40 -0.45 13.81
CA LEU A 73 10.37 0.90 13.25
C LEU A 73 10.57 1.93 14.36
N THR A 74 11.26 2.99 14.04
CA THR A 74 11.27 4.22 14.84
C THR A 74 9.92 4.93 14.75
N THR A 75 9.63 5.84 15.66
CA THR A 75 8.42 6.67 15.58
C THR A 75 8.36 7.52 14.28
N VAL A 76 9.51 7.89 13.72
CA VAL A 76 9.57 8.64 12.46
C VAL A 76 9.22 7.75 11.27
N GLU A 77 9.79 6.55 11.19
CA GLU A 77 9.51 5.57 10.12
C GLU A 77 8.06 5.10 10.17
N ALA A 78 7.54 4.78 11.35
CA ALA A 78 6.14 4.40 11.52
C ALA A 78 5.16 5.53 11.14
N ALA A 79 5.48 6.80 11.47
CA ALA A 79 4.68 7.95 11.05
C ALA A 79 4.68 8.13 9.53
N LYS A 80 5.83 7.97 8.87
CA LYS A 80 5.93 7.97 7.41
C LYS A 80 5.08 6.86 6.77
N LEU A 81 5.16 5.64 7.31
CA LEU A 81 4.39 4.49 6.81
C LEU A 81 2.88 4.70 6.91
N LEU A 82 2.41 5.40 7.95
CA LEU A 82 1.01 5.78 8.14
C LEU A 82 0.60 7.05 7.38
N ALA A 83 1.57 7.77 6.80
CA ALA A 83 1.37 9.09 6.21
C ALA A 83 0.74 10.10 7.21
N VAL A 84 1.28 10.13 8.42
CA VAL A 84 0.85 11.04 9.50
C VAL A 84 2.04 11.78 10.11
N SER A 85 1.77 12.83 10.89
CA SER A 85 2.83 13.50 11.64
C SER A 85 3.36 12.59 12.77
N ARG A 86 4.65 12.76 13.12
CA ARG A 86 5.25 12.05 14.27
C ARG A 86 4.48 12.29 15.56
N GLN A 87 3.99 13.51 15.76
CA GLN A 87 3.25 13.88 16.96
C GLN A 87 1.90 13.15 17.06
N PHE A 88 1.20 13.03 15.94
CA PHE A 88 -0.03 12.25 15.87
C PHE A 88 0.22 10.76 16.14
N LEU A 89 1.31 10.19 15.59
CA LEU A 89 1.70 8.81 15.91
C LEU A 89 1.92 8.63 17.42
N ILE A 90 2.63 9.56 18.08
CA ILE A 90 2.87 9.48 19.53
C ILE A 90 1.53 9.43 20.30
N GLN A 91 0.55 10.22 19.90
CA GLN A 91 -0.79 10.18 20.50
C GLN A 91 -1.47 8.81 20.33
N LEU A 92 -1.31 8.16 19.14
CA LEU A 92 -1.84 6.82 18.91
C LEU A 92 -1.17 5.77 19.81
N LEU A 93 0.14 5.90 20.02
CA LEU A 93 0.89 5.02 20.94
C LEU A 93 0.43 5.21 22.39
N GLU A 94 0.25 6.45 22.84
CA GLU A 94 -0.21 6.79 24.20
C GLU A 94 -1.64 6.35 24.47
N LYS A 95 -2.50 6.34 23.45
CA LYS A 95 -3.86 5.78 23.51
C LYS A 95 -3.91 4.25 23.43
N ASN A 96 -2.75 3.59 23.25
CA ASN A 96 -2.66 2.15 22.98
C ASN A 96 -3.41 1.67 21.71
N ASP A 97 -3.64 2.57 20.76
CA ASP A 97 -4.21 2.20 19.45
C ASP A 97 -3.22 1.37 18.62
N ILE A 98 -1.92 1.58 18.84
CA ILE A 98 -0.82 0.82 18.26
C ILE A 98 0.12 0.39 19.40
N PRO A 99 0.40 -0.91 19.56
CA PRO A 99 1.36 -1.41 20.54
C PRO A 99 2.78 -0.88 20.27
N PHE A 100 3.51 -0.58 21.33
CA PHE A 100 4.90 -0.19 21.24
C PHE A 100 5.70 -0.76 22.41
N HIS A 101 7.02 -0.77 22.27
CA HIS A 101 7.93 -1.12 23.34
C HIS A 101 9.09 -0.11 23.42
N MET A 102 9.81 -0.13 24.53
CA MET A 102 10.94 0.76 24.75
C MET A 102 12.25 0.04 24.45
N VAL A 103 13.09 0.66 23.66
CA VAL A 103 14.50 0.25 23.48
C VAL A 103 15.36 1.37 24.01
N GLY A 104 15.87 1.19 25.23
CA GLY A 104 16.46 2.30 25.98
C GLY A 104 15.41 3.40 26.24
N THR A 105 15.70 4.62 25.80
CA THR A 105 14.79 5.78 25.90
C THR A 105 13.90 5.99 24.67
N HIS A 106 14.02 5.11 23.67
CA HIS A 106 13.32 5.28 22.39
C HIS A 106 12.14 4.32 22.26
N ARG A 107 10.97 4.86 21.84
CA ARG A 107 9.80 4.05 21.48
C ARG A 107 10.06 3.36 20.15
N ARG A 108 9.77 2.05 20.08
CA ARG A 108 9.81 1.21 18.88
C ARG A 108 8.47 0.56 18.65
N VAL A 109 8.13 0.37 17.37
CA VAL A 109 6.86 -0.22 16.94
C VAL A 109 7.15 -1.29 15.90
N TYR A 110 6.49 -2.43 15.97
CA TYR A 110 6.65 -3.45 14.93
C TYR A 110 5.89 -3.06 13.67
N ALA A 111 6.50 -3.31 12.51
CA ALA A 111 5.89 -3.01 11.21
C ALA A 111 4.50 -3.65 11.05
N ARG A 112 4.31 -4.90 11.53
CA ARG A 112 3.02 -5.60 11.53
C ARG A 112 1.91 -4.82 12.24
N ASP A 113 2.22 -4.20 13.38
CA ASP A 113 1.22 -3.48 14.19
C ASP A 113 0.82 -2.17 13.54
N VAL A 114 1.78 -1.47 12.92
CA VAL A 114 1.54 -0.27 12.12
C VAL A 114 0.68 -0.59 10.90
N LEU A 115 0.99 -1.68 10.19
CA LEU A 115 0.22 -2.11 9.01
C LEU A 115 -1.18 -2.58 9.38
N ALA A 116 -1.35 -3.28 10.50
CA ALA A 116 -2.66 -3.68 11.02
C ALA A 116 -3.54 -2.47 11.35
N TYR A 117 -2.98 -1.48 12.03
CA TYR A 117 -3.67 -0.21 12.29
C TYR A 117 -4.06 0.51 10.99
N LYS A 118 -3.12 0.60 10.03
CA LYS A 118 -3.37 1.22 8.72
C LYS A 118 -4.54 0.54 8.01
N ALA A 119 -4.54 -0.78 7.93
CA ALA A 119 -5.61 -1.55 7.30
C ALA A 119 -6.97 -1.29 7.95
N LYS A 120 -7.02 -1.30 9.29
CA LYS A 120 -8.24 -1.00 10.07
C LYS A 120 -8.75 0.43 9.79
N ARG A 121 -7.87 1.43 9.84
CA ARG A 121 -8.20 2.83 9.57
C ARG A 121 -8.72 3.03 8.14
N ASP A 122 -8.03 2.46 7.16
CA ASP A 122 -8.36 2.63 5.76
C ASP A 122 -9.68 1.91 5.41
N SER A 123 -9.97 0.77 6.04
CA SER A 123 -11.26 0.08 5.94
C SER A 123 -12.40 0.90 6.54
N ALA A 124 -12.21 1.45 7.75
CA ALA A 124 -13.20 2.30 8.40
C ALA A 124 -13.48 3.57 7.58
N ARG A 125 -12.44 4.19 7.02
CA ARG A 125 -12.59 5.36 6.14
C ARG A 125 -13.35 5.04 4.87
N ARG A 126 -13.07 3.90 4.24
CA ARG A 126 -13.79 3.46 3.03
C ARG A 126 -15.26 3.27 3.35
N LYS A 127 -15.58 2.54 4.42
CA LYS A 127 -16.96 2.33 4.85
C LYS A 127 -17.70 3.65 5.10
N ALA A 128 -17.07 4.61 5.79
CA ALA A 128 -17.68 5.91 6.04
C ALA A 128 -17.95 6.70 4.76
N LEU A 129 -17.07 6.59 3.73
CA LEU A 129 -17.28 7.21 2.43
C LEU A 129 -18.41 6.52 1.65
N ASP A 130 -18.50 5.20 1.71
CA ASP A 130 -19.56 4.43 1.07
C ASP A 130 -20.93 4.76 1.71
N ASP A 131 -20.99 4.85 3.05
CA ASP A 131 -22.20 5.23 3.80
C ASP A 131 -22.64 6.67 3.46
N LEU A 132 -21.69 7.61 3.31
CA LEU A 132 -21.99 8.99 2.89
C LEU A 132 -22.53 9.03 1.45
N ALA A 133 -21.88 8.35 0.52
CA ALA A 133 -22.32 8.30 -0.88
C ALA A 133 -23.73 7.70 -1.00
N GLN A 134 -24.03 6.66 -0.23
CA GLN A 134 -25.36 6.07 -0.22
C GLN A 134 -26.41 7.04 0.33
N THR A 135 -26.10 7.75 1.42
CA THR A 135 -27.00 8.76 2.01
C THR A 135 -27.28 9.91 1.03
N GLU A 136 -26.26 10.38 0.31
CA GLU A 136 -26.41 11.44 -0.70
C GLU A 136 -27.28 10.98 -1.89
N MET A 137 -27.12 9.72 -2.33
CA MET A 137 -27.97 9.12 -3.35
C MET A 137 -29.44 9.02 -2.91
N GLU A 138 -29.67 8.55 -1.68
CA GLU A 138 -31.04 8.43 -1.11
C GLU A 138 -31.73 9.79 -0.91
N GLN A 139 -30.96 10.84 -0.64
CA GLN A 139 -31.49 12.21 -0.48
C GLN A 139 -31.67 12.96 -1.82
N GLY A 140 -31.33 12.34 -2.96
CA GLY A 140 -31.49 12.93 -4.30
C GLY A 140 -30.65 14.18 -4.53
N LEU A 141 -29.57 14.38 -3.78
CA LEU A 141 -28.71 15.56 -3.88
C LEU A 141 -28.00 15.65 -5.23
N TYR A 142 -27.85 14.54 -5.96
CA TYR A 142 -27.28 14.48 -7.31
C TYR A 142 -28.28 14.89 -8.42
N ASP A 143 -29.56 15.00 -8.10
CA ASP A 143 -30.63 15.33 -9.09
C ASP A 143 -30.97 16.83 -9.12
N ARG A 144 -30.24 17.65 -8.35
CA ARG A 144 -30.35 19.11 -8.48
C ARG A 144 -29.59 19.57 -9.71
N ARG A 145 -30.27 19.49 -10.89
CA ARG A 145 -29.86 20.29 -12.05
C ARG A 145 -29.85 21.75 -11.62
N GLU A 146 -28.76 22.44 -11.84
CA GLU A 146 -28.72 23.90 -11.78
C GLU A 146 -29.85 24.44 -12.68
N PRO A 147 -30.62 25.43 -12.22
CA PRO A 147 -31.62 26.04 -13.09
C PRO A 147 -30.87 26.63 -14.32
N ASP A 148 -31.34 26.19 -15.49
CA ASP A 148 -30.86 26.62 -16.79
C ASP A 148 -31.04 28.15 -16.91
N ASP A 149 -29.92 28.90 -16.95
CA ASP A 149 -29.90 30.37 -17.10
C ASP A 149 -30.39 30.86 -18.48
N SER A 150 -31.11 30.02 -19.21
CA SER A 150 -31.60 30.35 -20.56
C SER A 150 -32.84 31.28 -20.59
N ASP A 151 -33.51 31.51 -19.44
CA ASP A 151 -34.75 32.34 -19.40
C ASP A 151 -34.56 33.82 -19.02
N ALA A 152 -33.33 34.29 -18.87
CA ALA A 152 -33.03 35.68 -18.47
C ALA A 152 -32.78 36.64 -19.66
N ARG A 153 -33.21 36.28 -20.86
CA ARG A 153 -33.14 37.19 -22.05
C ARG A 153 -34.44 37.19 -22.83
N GLN A 154 -35.45 37.85 -22.29
CA GLN A 154 -36.51 38.51 -23.08
C GLN A 154 -36.82 39.85 -22.45
#